data_b27a8c11fbcdf135f24a4e01797314b4
#
_entry.id   b27a8c11fbcdf135f24a4e01797314b4
#
_cell.length_a   1.000
_cell.length_b   1.000
_cell.length_c   1.000
_cell.angle_alpha   90.00
_cell.angle_beta   90.00
_cell.angle_gamma   90.00
#
_symmetry.space_group_name_H-M   'P 1'
#
loop_
_entity.id
_entity.type
_entity.pdbx_description
1 polymer ?
#
loop_
_entity_poly.entity_id
_entity_poly.type
_entity_poly.pdbx_seq_one_letter_code
_entity_poly.pdbx_strand_id
1 'polypeptide(L)'
;MNYKDHLKKGKSKIAVWGSGYIGLSTMAFFSKNKIKCVGYDIDQKKVDTINSGKLPIKELKDWFGFDIRSSVKKKYLQATIDHNIFNDNSFIVHFIAIPTEKNGKPFFDILFNVLKKLVIIIKKKNKIKPVIIIESTLTPQCSEKKIIPFFKKHSLVPGKDFIYGVAPRRDWFVEGTKSLVDIDRVFGSTDVISSKIIRNILSIVCKNLHEATSHRVSEMVKSIENAYRHMEITLANQLSLAYPNENMREVLKLVGTKWNVGTYHPGFGTGGYCIPLSSQYVLKEVKDKSKLTLLRETIKTDNNINILIAKSLIKKGYKKIGVLGLSYKGNLKVDILSPVIPFIKYLKSKSVSVSLFDPYYSSKEINQIAGVNSFKYPEDLSKFDCIVISIDHKEFKINMKNISKHLSNCRYILDNMKVWEKIKFPKRITYKISGEKNWI
;
A
#
# COMPACT_ATOMS: atom_id res chain seq x y z
N MET A 1 -5.72 4.34 -36.12
CA MET A 1 -4.48 3.59 -35.86
C MET A 1 -4.68 2.61 -34.70
N ASN A 2 -4.17 1.39 -34.80
CA ASN A 2 -4.29 0.39 -33.75
C ASN A 2 -3.02 0.35 -32.87
N TYR A 3 -3.05 0.98 -31.71
CA TYR A 3 -1.94 1.02 -30.76
C TYR A 3 -1.50 -0.36 -30.29
N LYS A 4 -2.44 -1.26 -30.06
CA LYS A 4 -2.18 -2.66 -29.65
C LYS A 4 -1.34 -3.40 -30.71
N ASP A 5 -1.65 -3.21 -31.98
CA ASP A 5 -0.90 -3.84 -33.07
C ASP A 5 0.50 -3.27 -33.22
N HIS A 6 0.66 -1.94 -33.07
CA HIS A 6 1.99 -1.30 -33.06
C HIS A 6 2.89 -1.84 -31.95
N LEU A 7 2.34 -1.99 -30.75
CA LEU A 7 3.04 -2.57 -29.59
C LEU A 7 3.40 -4.04 -29.85
N LYS A 8 2.43 -4.87 -30.30
CA LYS A 8 2.64 -6.31 -30.55
C LYS A 8 3.64 -6.59 -31.67
N LYS A 9 3.67 -5.74 -32.72
CA LYS A 9 4.63 -5.85 -33.81
C LYS A 9 6.01 -5.29 -33.47
N GLY A 10 6.23 -4.82 -32.24
CA GLY A 10 7.51 -4.27 -31.78
C GLY A 10 7.90 -2.92 -32.40
N LYS A 11 6.98 -2.28 -33.17
CA LYS A 11 7.18 -0.98 -33.81
C LYS A 11 7.17 0.19 -32.81
N SER A 12 6.62 -0.06 -31.64
CA SER A 12 6.48 0.94 -30.56
C SER A 12 6.76 0.33 -29.20
N LYS A 13 7.03 1.18 -28.22
CA LYS A 13 7.45 0.85 -26.86
C LYS A 13 6.54 1.50 -25.83
N ILE A 14 6.58 0.96 -24.62
CA ILE A 14 5.93 1.51 -23.43
C ILE A 14 7.00 2.15 -22.54
N ALA A 15 6.77 3.38 -22.11
CA ALA A 15 7.50 4.06 -21.04
C ALA A 15 6.73 3.91 -19.72
N VAL A 16 7.42 3.55 -18.65
CA VAL A 16 6.82 3.48 -17.30
C VAL A 16 7.59 4.43 -16.38
N TRP A 17 6.91 5.40 -15.84
CA TRP A 17 7.46 6.39 -14.92
C TRP A 17 7.31 5.88 -13.48
N GLY A 18 8.43 5.50 -12.86
CA GLY A 18 8.51 4.83 -11.57
C GLY A 18 8.58 3.30 -11.70
N SER A 19 9.56 2.68 -11.02
CA SER A 19 9.78 1.22 -11.01
C SER A 19 9.57 0.62 -9.61
N GLY A 20 8.58 1.14 -8.86
CA GLY A 20 8.08 0.57 -7.61
C GLY A 20 7.19 -0.65 -7.86
N TYR A 21 6.42 -1.07 -6.85
CA TYR A 21 5.50 -2.22 -6.95
C TYR A 21 4.63 -2.17 -8.21
N ILE A 22 3.99 -1.02 -8.46
CA ILE A 22 3.06 -0.83 -9.58
C ILE A 22 3.81 -0.81 -10.91
N GLY A 23 4.80 0.08 -11.09
CA GLY A 23 5.47 0.24 -12.37
C GLY A 23 6.24 -1.00 -12.78
N LEU A 24 6.95 -1.66 -11.86
CA LEU A 24 7.66 -2.91 -12.14
C LEU A 24 6.69 -4.03 -12.54
N SER A 25 5.54 -4.15 -11.86
CA SER A 25 4.53 -5.13 -12.24
C SER A 25 3.92 -4.82 -13.62
N THR A 26 3.65 -3.55 -13.93
CA THR A 26 3.20 -3.14 -15.27
C THR A 26 4.22 -3.55 -16.35
N MET A 27 5.50 -3.21 -16.16
CA MET A 27 6.55 -3.63 -17.10
C MET A 27 6.65 -5.16 -17.24
N ALA A 28 6.62 -5.90 -16.12
CA ALA A 28 6.75 -7.36 -16.12
C ALA A 28 5.64 -8.03 -16.93
N PHE A 29 4.38 -7.65 -16.72
CA PHE A 29 3.25 -8.26 -17.43
C PHE A 29 3.18 -7.90 -18.91
N PHE A 30 3.49 -6.64 -19.28
CA PHE A 30 3.60 -6.28 -20.69
C PHE A 30 4.77 -6.99 -21.37
N SER A 31 5.95 -7.05 -20.74
CA SER A 31 7.13 -7.72 -21.32
C SER A 31 6.94 -9.25 -21.44
N LYS A 32 6.20 -9.89 -20.54
CA LYS A 32 5.78 -11.28 -20.66
C LYS A 32 4.98 -11.52 -21.96
N ASN A 33 4.20 -10.52 -22.39
CA ASN A 33 3.47 -10.52 -23.66
C ASN A 33 4.32 -10.01 -24.84
N LYS A 34 5.65 -10.00 -24.73
CA LYS A 34 6.62 -9.59 -25.76
C LYS A 34 6.49 -8.12 -26.18
N ILE A 35 5.94 -7.27 -25.32
CA ILE A 35 5.90 -5.82 -25.53
C ILE A 35 7.17 -5.19 -24.93
N LYS A 36 7.83 -4.32 -25.71
CA LYS A 36 9.02 -3.60 -25.22
C LYS A 36 8.62 -2.52 -24.23
N CYS A 37 9.10 -2.66 -22.98
CA CYS A 37 8.83 -1.75 -21.87
C CYS A 37 10.14 -1.23 -21.29
N VAL A 38 10.22 0.08 -21.06
CA VAL A 38 11.35 0.69 -20.35
C VAL A 38 10.81 1.48 -19.15
N GLY A 39 11.33 1.16 -17.97
CA GLY A 39 11.01 1.86 -16.73
C GLY A 39 12.03 2.93 -16.39
N TYR A 40 11.58 4.10 -16.00
CA TYR A 40 12.42 5.13 -15.40
C TYR A 40 12.29 5.09 -13.89
N ASP A 41 13.42 5.07 -13.19
CA ASP A 41 13.47 5.26 -11.74
C ASP A 41 14.70 6.12 -11.39
N ILE A 42 14.64 6.86 -10.29
CA ILE A 42 15.75 7.67 -9.80
C ILE A 42 16.80 6.88 -9.03
N ASP A 43 16.49 5.65 -8.64
CA ASP A 43 17.35 4.77 -7.85
C ASP A 43 18.17 3.88 -8.78
N GLN A 44 19.48 4.20 -8.93
CA GLN A 44 20.42 3.45 -9.75
C GLN A 44 20.49 1.97 -9.34
N LYS A 45 20.54 1.67 -8.03
CA LYS A 45 20.62 0.29 -7.54
C LYS A 45 19.43 -0.55 -7.97
N LYS A 46 18.23 0.07 -7.94
CA LYS A 46 17.01 -0.56 -8.40
C LYS A 46 17.07 -0.83 -9.91
N VAL A 47 17.52 0.15 -10.69
CA VAL A 47 17.69 0.02 -12.14
C VAL A 47 18.65 -1.10 -12.49
N ASP A 48 19.82 -1.16 -11.85
CA ASP A 48 20.83 -2.20 -12.06
C ASP A 48 20.30 -3.59 -11.69
N THR A 49 19.57 -3.69 -10.58
CA THR A 49 18.92 -4.94 -10.15
C THR A 49 17.92 -5.44 -11.19
N ILE A 50 17.07 -4.57 -11.73
CA ILE A 50 16.09 -4.94 -12.77
C ILE A 50 16.83 -5.38 -14.04
N ASN A 51 17.82 -4.64 -14.49
CA ASN A 51 18.58 -4.93 -15.72
C ASN A 51 19.43 -6.21 -15.59
N SER A 52 19.79 -6.64 -14.37
CA SER A 52 20.39 -7.95 -14.11
C SER A 52 19.38 -9.12 -14.13
N GLY A 53 18.11 -8.84 -14.40
CA GLY A 53 17.03 -9.85 -14.39
C GLY A 53 16.56 -10.24 -12.98
N LYS A 54 16.89 -9.45 -11.96
CA LYS A 54 16.46 -9.67 -10.58
C LYS A 54 15.36 -8.70 -10.18
N LEU A 55 14.56 -9.08 -9.19
CA LEU A 55 13.53 -8.22 -8.63
C LEU A 55 14.07 -7.44 -7.42
N PRO A 56 14.08 -6.09 -7.47
CA PRO A 56 14.48 -5.28 -6.32
C PRO A 56 13.44 -5.36 -5.18
N ILE A 57 12.23 -5.81 -5.47
CA ILE A 57 11.11 -6.01 -4.55
C ILE A 57 10.84 -7.51 -4.51
N LYS A 58 11.33 -8.19 -3.49
CA LYS A 58 11.32 -9.67 -3.40
C LYS A 58 9.91 -10.26 -3.40
N GLU A 59 8.97 -9.57 -2.78
CA GLU A 59 7.57 -9.99 -2.64
C GLU A 59 6.85 -10.10 -3.99
N LEU A 60 7.32 -9.40 -5.01
CA LEU A 60 6.75 -9.52 -6.36
C LEU A 60 7.05 -10.85 -7.02
N LYS A 61 8.07 -11.60 -6.57
CA LYS A 61 8.45 -12.88 -7.17
C LYS A 61 7.29 -13.88 -7.14
N ASP A 62 6.73 -14.07 -5.96
CA ASP A 62 5.67 -15.05 -5.74
C ASP A 62 4.34 -14.58 -6.37
N TRP A 63 4.09 -13.27 -6.29
CA TRP A 63 2.89 -12.67 -6.89
C TRP A 63 2.90 -12.70 -8.43
N PHE A 64 4.08 -12.55 -9.08
CA PHE A 64 4.17 -12.66 -10.54
C PHE A 64 3.89 -14.08 -11.05
N GLY A 65 4.31 -15.10 -10.32
CA GLY A 65 4.27 -16.49 -10.76
C GLY A 65 5.14 -16.76 -12.01
N PHE A 66 6.08 -15.85 -12.33
CA PHE A 66 7.05 -15.99 -13.43
C PHE A 66 8.30 -15.14 -13.17
N ASP A 67 9.37 -15.48 -13.89
CA ASP A 67 10.67 -14.80 -13.80
C ASP A 67 10.83 -13.75 -14.91
N ILE A 68 11.44 -12.61 -14.58
CA ILE A 68 11.66 -11.51 -15.54
C ILE A 68 12.95 -11.68 -16.36
N ARG A 69 13.86 -12.60 -15.99
CA ARG A 69 15.18 -12.78 -16.62
C ARG A 69 15.09 -12.97 -18.15
N SER A 70 14.14 -13.78 -18.61
CA SER A 70 13.94 -13.98 -20.05
C SER A 70 13.52 -12.69 -20.78
N SER A 71 12.63 -11.88 -20.15
CA SER A 71 12.19 -10.60 -20.72
C SER A 71 13.34 -9.59 -20.75
N VAL A 72 14.19 -9.56 -19.74
CA VAL A 72 15.37 -8.69 -19.69
C VAL A 72 16.40 -9.12 -20.76
N LYS A 73 16.76 -10.41 -20.82
CA LYS A 73 17.71 -10.96 -21.81
C LYS A 73 17.27 -10.66 -23.26
N LYS A 74 15.96 -10.73 -23.53
CA LYS A 74 15.39 -10.44 -24.85
C LYS A 74 15.07 -8.96 -25.08
N LYS A 75 15.46 -8.07 -24.16
CA LYS A 75 15.23 -6.62 -24.20
C LYS A 75 13.76 -6.21 -24.32
N TYR A 76 12.84 -7.05 -23.81
CA TYR A 76 11.44 -6.66 -23.66
C TYR A 76 11.20 -5.85 -22.36
N LEU A 77 12.05 -6.05 -21.34
CA LEU A 77 12.03 -5.29 -20.11
C LEU A 77 13.41 -4.69 -19.86
N GLN A 78 13.45 -3.36 -19.68
CA GLN A 78 14.65 -2.61 -19.33
C GLN A 78 14.29 -1.53 -18.33
N ALA A 79 15.27 -1.06 -17.56
CA ALA A 79 15.12 0.09 -16.68
C ALA A 79 16.26 1.11 -16.93
N THR A 80 16.01 2.38 -16.59
CA THR A 80 16.97 3.47 -16.80
C THR A 80 16.80 4.58 -15.76
N ILE A 81 17.89 5.30 -15.48
CA ILE A 81 17.86 6.58 -14.76
C ILE A 81 17.80 7.78 -15.72
N ASP A 82 17.95 7.57 -17.03
CA ASP A 82 17.85 8.63 -18.04
C ASP A 82 16.46 8.65 -18.67
N HIS A 83 15.65 9.61 -18.25
CA HIS A 83 14.31 9.81 -18.82
C HIS A 83 14.33 10.40 -20.24
N ASN A 84 15.46 10.93 -20.72
CA ASN A 84 15.53 11.55 -22.05
C ASN A 84 15.36 10.53 -23.16
N ILE A 85 15.61 9.25 -22.90
CA ILE A 85 15.31 8.17 -23.87
C ILE A 85 13.84 8.13 -24.27
N PHE A 86 12.91 8.61 -23.45
CA PHE A 86 11.48 8.67 -23.74
C PHE A 86 11.13 9.78 -24.76
N ASN A 87 12.11 10.61 -25.13
CA ASN A 87 11.98 11.56 -26.23
C ASN A 87 11.99 10.88 -27.62
N ASP A 88 12.33 9.59 -27.70
CA ASP A 88 12.22 8.77 -28.91
C ASP A 88 10.74 8.53 -29.24
N ASN A 89 10.36 8.82 -30.49
CA ASN A 89 8.99 8.70 -30.98
C ASN A 89 8.41 7.28 -30.97
N SER A 90 9.23 6.27 -30.72
CA SER A 90 8.78 4.90 -30.53
C SER A 90 8.05 4.67 -29.21
N PHE A 91 8.24 5.55 -28.20
CA PHE A 91 7.50 5.49 -26.95
C PHE A 91 6.14 6.17 -27.10
N ILE A 92 5.12 5.38 -27.41
CA ILE A 92 3.76 5.89 -27.70
C ILE A 92 2.80 5.72 -26.50
N VAL A 93 3.17 4.96 -25.46
CA VAL A 93 2.37 4.77 -24.26
C VAL A 93 3.23 5.07 -23.03
N HIS A 94 2.71 5.92 -22.14
CA HIS A 94 3.35 6.31 -20.90
C HIS A 94 2.47 5.95 -19.72
N PHE A 95 2.88 4.97 -18.93
CA PHE A 95 2.27 4.67 -17.64
C PHE A 95 2.93 5.49 -16.53
N ILE A 96 2.13 6.13 -15.68
CA ILE A 96 2.63 6.90 -14.54
C ILE A 96 2.32 6.15 -13.25
N ALA A 97 3.38 5.64 -12.61
CA ALA A 97 3.32 4.76 -11.43
C ALA A 97 4.27 5.25 -10.32
N ILE A 98 4.13 6.51 -9.95
CA ILE A 98 4.97 7.22 -8.98
C ILE A 98 4.23 7.49 -7.67
N PRO A 99 4.94 7.75 -6.55
CA PRO A 99 4.31 8.20 -5.32
C PRO A 99 3.58 9.55 -5.50
N THR A 100 2.39 9.64 -4.92
CA THR A 100 1.55 10.86 -4.88
C THR A 100 1.30 11.32 -3.45
N GLU A 101 2.16 10.88 -2.52
CA GLU A 101 2.12 11.21 -1.12
C GLU A 101 3.52 11.52 -0.58
N LYS A 102 3.57 12.26 0.51
CA LYS A 102 4.76 12.48 1.33
C LYS A 102 4.34 12.67 2.79
N ASN A 103 4.97 11.91 3.70
CA ASN A 103 4.67 11.95 5.14
C ASN A 103 3.19 11.75 5.47
N GLY A 104 2.53 10.82 4.78
CA GLY A 104 1.11 10.51 5.00
C GLY A 104 0.13 11.57 4.50
N LYS A 105 0.57 12.48 3.62
CA LYS A 105 -0.28 13.54 3.04
C LYS A 105 -0.17 13.54 1.52
N PRO A 106 -1.23 13.94 0.78
CA PRO A 106 -1.17 14.08 -0.67
C PRO A 106 -0.06 15.06 -1.09
N PHE A 107 0.82 14.60 -2.01
CA PHE A 107 1.98 15.35 -2.50
C PHE A 107 2.16 15.09 -3.99
N PHE A 108 2.14 16.14 -4.81
CA PHE A 108 2.09 16.02 -6.26
C PHE A 108 3.32 16.56 -7.00
N ASP A 109 4.35 17.04 -6.32
CA ASP A 109 5.52 17.64 -6.97
C ASP A 109 6.23 16.64 -7.89
N ILE A 110 6.32 15.36 -7.45
CA ILE A 110 6.89 14.28 -8.28
C ILE A 110 6.06 14.09 -9.55
N LEU A 111 4.73 14.10 -9.42
CA LEU A 111 3.82 14.00 -10.57
C LEU A 111 4.03 15.18 -11.52
N PHE A 112 4.04 16.41 -11.03
CA PHE A 112 4.26 17.58 -11.88
C PHE A 112 5.62 17.58 -12.57
N ASN A 113 6.66 17.06 -11.94
CA ASN A 113 7.97 16.89 -12.57
C ASN A 113 7.91 15.90 -13.74
N VAL A 114 7.13 14.82 -13.64
CA VAL A 114 6.88 13.91 -14.76
C VAL A 114 6.04 14.59 -15.84
N LEU A 115 4.99 15.33 -15.48
CA LEU A 115 4.14 16.04 -16.43
C LEU A 115 4.92 17.08 -17.24
N LYS A 116 5.89 17.81 -16.65
CA LYS A 116 6.79 18.72 -17.38
C LYS A 116 7.56 18.00 -18.48
N LYS A 117 8.06 16.80 -18.19
CA LYS A 117 8.79 15.98 -19.18
C LYS A 117 7.86 15.49 -20.30
N LEU A 118 6.63 15.10 -19.95
CA LEU A 118 5.62 14.70 -20.92
C LEU A 118 5.19 15.85 -21.84
N VAL A 119 5.15 17.09 -21.36
CA VAL A 119 4.90 18.27 -22.21
C VAL A 119 5.93 18.36 -23.35
N ILE A 120 7.21 18.11 -23.06
CA ILE A 120 8.28 18.11 -24.07
C ILE A 120 8.04 17.02 -25.11
N ILE A 121 7.69 15.82 -24.67
CA ILE A 121 7.42 14.66 -25.55
C ILE A 121 6.22 14.94 -26.46
N ILE A 122 5.12 15.45 -25.91
CA ILE A 122 3.88 15.72 -26.66
C ILE A 122 4.12 16.83 -27.70
N LYS A 123 4.87 17.89 -27.33
CA LYS A 123 5.15 19.03 -28.22
C LYS A 123 5.99 18.68 -29.44
N LYS A 124 6.68 17.54 -29.44
CA LYS A 124 7.42 17.06 -30.64
C LYS A 124 6.53 16.72 -31.84
N LYS A 125 5.20 16.83 -31.71
CA LYS A 125 4.21 16.59 -32.77
C LYS A 125 4.43 15.26 -33.51
N ASN A 126 4.49 14.18 -32.77
CA ASN A 126 4.63 12.84 -33.34
C ASN A 126 3.47 12.51 -34.28
N LYS A 127 3.71 11.71 -35.33
CA LYS A 127 2.64 11.15 -36.19
C LYS A 127 1.60 10.35 -35.39
N ILE A 128 2.00 9.82 -34.22
CA ILE A 128 1.16 9.04 -33.28
C ILE A 128 1.00 9.84 -31.99
N LYS A 129 -0.23 10.13 -31.60
CA LYS A 129 -0.50 10.81 -30.33
C LYS A 129 -0.02 9.94 -29.17
N PRO A 130 0.79 10.44 -28.24
CA PRO A 130 1.15 9.66 -27.05
C PRO A 130 -0.05 9.41 -26.15
N VAL A 131 -0.08 8.23 -25.54
CA VAL A 131 -1.10 7.81 -24.58
C VAL A 131 -0.53 7.94 -23.18
N ILE A 132 -1.19 8.69 -22.31
CA ILE A 132 -0.83 8.87 -20.90
C ILE A 132 -1.86 8.15 -20.04
N ILE A 133 -1.43 7.16 -19.26
CA ILE A 133 -2.26 6.40 -18.35
C ILE A 133 -1.74 6.57 -16.92
N ILE A 134 -2.54 7.17 -16.05
CA ILE A 134 -2.19 7.32 -14.64
C ILE A 134 -2.59 6.05 -13.89
N GLU A 135 -1.62 5.34 -13.33
CA GLU A 135 -1.81 4.20 -12.43
C GLU A 135 -1.69 4.61 -10.95
N SER A 136 -0.98 5.71 -10.67
CA SER A 136 -0.86 6.27 -9.32
C SER A 136 -2.22 6.63 -8.75
N THR A 137 -2.39 6.45 -7.44
CA THR A 137 -3.59 6.89 -6.74
C THR A 137 -3.64 8.42 -6.71
N LEU A 138 -4.73 8.99 -7.16
CA LEU A 138 -4.96 10.43 -7.17
C LEU A 138 -6.01 10.82 -6.12
N THR A 139 -5.97 12.08 -5.67
CA THR A 139 -7.11 12.64 -4.94
C THR A 139 -8.28 12.81 -5.89
N PRO A 140 -9.54 12.66 -5.44
CA PRO A 140 -10.71 12.95 -6.27
C PRO A 140 -10.61 14.31 -6.96
N GLN A 141 -10.95 14.36 -8.25
CA GLN A 141 -10.88 15.55 -9.11
C GLN A 141 -9.44 16.09 -9.39
N CYS A 142 -8.39 15.34 -9.05
CA CYS A 142 -7.01 15.76 -9.32
C CYS A 142 -6.76 16.00 -10.82
N SER A 143 -7.27 15.12 -11.68
CA SER A 143 -7.14 15.26 -13.12
C SER A 143 -7.77 16.57 -13.62
N GLU A 144 -9.00 16.86 -13.21
CA GLU A 144 -9.73 18.09 -13.64
C GLU A 144 -9.15 19.36 -13.04
N LYS A 145 -8.77 19.33 -11.77
CA LYS A 145 -8.33 20.55 -11.07
C LYS A 145 -6.85 20.86 -11.24
N LYS A 146 -6.03 19.85 -11.56
CA LYS A 146 -4.56 19.99 -11.53
C LYS A 146 -3.91 19.54 -12.82
N ILE A 147 -4.15 18.29 -13.29
CA ILE A 147 -3.40 17.69 -14.40
C ILE A 147 -3.81 18.30 -15.74
N ILE A 148 -5.09 18.32 -16.05
CA ILE A 148 -5.62 18.86 -17.31
C ILE A 148 -5.35 20.38 -17.42
N PRO A 149 -5.59 21.20 -16.39
CA PRO A 149 -5.21 22.61 -16.41
C PRO A 149 -3.71 22.84 -16.60
N PHE A 150 -2.85 21.96 -16.03
CA PHE A 150 -1.41 22.03 -16.25
C PHE A 150 -1.07 21.85 -17.74
N PHE A 151 -1.62 20.84 -18.42
CA PHE A 151 -1.41 20.64 -19.84
C PHE A 151 -1.98 21.80 -20.69
N LYS A 152 -3.17 22.31 -20.34
CA LYS A 152 -3.78 23.46 -21.00
C LYS A 152 -2.91 24.73 -20.94
N LYS A 153 -2.23 25.00 -19.82
CA LYS A 153 -1.24 26.08 -19.68
C LYS A 153 -0.08 25.96 -20.67
N HIS A 154 0.21 24.75 -21.14
CA HIS A 154 1.22 24.48 -22.15
C HIS A 154 0.65 24.35 -23.56
N SER A 155 -0.61 24.78 -23.78
CA SER A 155 -1.35 24.69 -25.06
C SER A 155 -1.56 23.24 -25.54
N LEU A 156 -1.71 22.30 -24.62
CA LEU A 156 -1.94 20.87 -24.89
C LEU A 156 -3.33 20.44 -24.38
N VAL A 157 -4.11 19.81 -25.23
CA VAL A 157 -5.50 19.42 -24.97
C VAL A 157 -5.64 17.90 -25.06
N PRO A 158 -6.11 17.21 -24.01
CA PRO A 158 -6.43 15.78 -24.07
C PRO A 158 -7.44 15.48 -25.19
N GLY A 159 -7.29 14.33 -25.86
CA GLY A 159 -8.07 13.94 -27.03
C GLY A 159 -7.57 14.54 -28.34
N LYS A 160 -7.08 15.80 -28.32
CA LYS A 160 -6.53 16.48 -29.49
C LYS A 160 -5.02 16.20 -29.66
N ASP A 161 -4.21 16.52 -28.66
CA ASP A 161 -2.75 16.46 -28.74
C ASP A 161 -2.18 15.16 -28.18
N PHE A 162 -2.84 14.57 -27.21
CA PHE A 162 -2.49 13.31 -26.56
C PHE A 162 -3.75 12.60 -26.04
N ILE A 163 -3.63 11.31 -25.76
CA ILE A 163 -4.69 10.49 -25.15
C ILE A 163 -4.45 10.45 -23.66
N TYR A 164 -5.48 10.70 -22.86
CA TYR A 164 -5.40 10.73 -21.41
C TYR A 164 -6.43 9.84 -20.75
N GLY A 165 -5.97 9.05 -19.77
CA GLY A 165 -6.86 8.29 -18.91
C GLY A 165 -6.25 7.93 -17.58
N VAL A 166 -7.11 7.46 -16.69
CA VAL A 166 -6.77 7.02 -15.35
C VAL A 166 -7.18 5.56 -15.20
N ALA A 167 -6.26 4.71 -14.78
CA ALA A 167 -6.48 3.28 -14.58
C ALA A 167 -5.80 2.84 -13.29
N PRO A 168 -6.36 3.19 -12.11
CA PRO A 168 -5.72 2.96 -10.84
C PRO A 168 -5.51 1.46 -10.60
N ARG A 169 -4.41 1.12 -9.95
CA ARG A 169 -4.09 -0.28 -9.64
C ARG A 169 -4.82 -0.71 -8.37
N ARG A 170 -5.36 -1.93 -8.42
CA ARG A 170 -6.16 -2.52 -7.33
C ARG A 170 -5.52 -3.79 -6.78
N ASP A 171 -4.24 -3.97 -7.06
CA ASP A 171 -3.49 -5.17 -6.69
C ASP A 171 -3.26 -5.27 -5.18
N TRP A 172 -3.16 -6.49 -4.72
CA TRP A 172 -2.64 -6.84 -3.41
C TRP A 172 -1.49 -7.82 -3.62
N PHE A 173 -0.27 -7.32 -3.49
CA PHE A 173 0.97 -8.08 -3.75
C PHE A 173 1.26 -9.10 -2.64
N VAL A 174 0.37 -10.09 -2.49
CA VAL A 174 0.46 -11.20 -1.56
C VAL A 174 0.28 -12.49 -2.34
N GLU A 175 1.04 -13.52 -1.98
CA GLU A 175 0.92 -14.86 -2.56
C GLU A 175 -0.54 -15.37 -2.49
N GLY A 176 -0.99 -16.04 -3.55
CA GLY A 176 -2.34 -16.58 -3.67
C GLY A 176 -3.43 -15.56 -4.00
N THR A 177 -3.10 -14.27 -4.16
CA THR A 177 -4.07 -13.26 -4.63
C THR A 177 -4.09 -13.18 -6.16
N LYS A 178 -5.19 -12.60 -6.72
CA LYS A 178 -5.33 -12.39 -8.16
C LYS A 178 -4.16 -11.58 -8.73
N SER A 179 -3.57 -12.06 -9.81
CA SER A 179 -2.54 -11.34 -10.58
C SER A 179 -3.15 -10.22 -11.44
N LEU A 180 -2.30 -9.40 -12.06
CA LEU A 180 -2.75 -8.34 -12.98
C LEU A 180 -3.64 -8.86 -14.12
N VAL A 181 -3.48 -10.14 -14.51
CA VAL A 181 -4.27 -10.75 -15.60
C VAL A 181 -5.72 -10.93 -15.19
N ASP A 182 -5.96 -11.32 -13.94
CA ASP A 182 -7.26 -11.79 -13.46
C ASP A 182 -7.96 -10.80 -12.51
N ILE A 183 -7.27 -9.70 -12.16
CA ILE A 183 -7.85 -8.65 -11.32
C ILE A 183 -8.90 -7.85 -12.10
N ASP A 184 -9.98 -7.46 -11.42
CA ASP A 184 -10.95 -6.53 -11.96
C ASP A 184 -10.36 -5.12 -11.99
N ARG A 185 -10.06 -4.60 -13.18
CA ARG A 185 -9.40 -3.30 -13.35
C ARG A 185 -10.36 -2.26 -13.90
N VAL A 186 -10.49 -1.15 -13.19
CA VAL A 186 -11.25 0.01 -13.64
C VAL A 186 -10.35 0.95 -14.42
N PHE A 187 -10.89 1.56 -15.48
CA PHE A 187 -10.23 2.64 -16.22
C PHE A 187 -11.27 3.62 -16.75
N GLY A 188 -10.83 4.85 -17.04
CA GLY A 188 -11.66 5.87 -17.65
C GLY A 188 -10.79 6.92 -18.34
N SER A 189 -11.36 7.62 -19.31
CA SER A 189 -10.65 8.60 -20.12
C SER A 189 -11.43 9.88 -20.31
N THR A 190 -10.86 10.83 -21.07
CA THR A 190 -11.47 12.13 -21.36
C THR A 190 -12.55 12.06 -22.44
N ASP A 191 -12.53 11.04 -23.29
CA ASP A 191 -13.46 10.87 -24.41
C ASP A 191 -13.55 9.40 -24.85
N VAL A 192 -14.57 9.07 -25.66
CA VAL A 192 -14.85 7.70 -26.10
C VAL A 192 -13.73 7.09 -26.96
N ILE A 193 -13.07 7.90 -27.81
CA ILE A 193 -11.98 7.42 -28.67
C ILE A 193 -10.79 7.06 -27.82
N SER A 194 -10.42 7.93 -26.89
CA SER A 194 -9.36 7.70 -25.90
C SER A 194 -9.64 6.45 -25.06
N SER A 195 -10.89 6.24 -24.65
CA SER A 195 -11.31 5.07 -23.90
C SER A 195 -11.11 3.76 -24.66
N LYS A 196 -11.52 3.70 -25.92
CA LYS A 196 -11.30 2.53 -26.79
C LYS A 196 -9.81 2.19 -26.94
N ILE A 197 -8.96 3.20 -27.09
CA ILE A 197 -7.51 3.02 -27.22
C ILE A 197 -6.92 2.47 -25.92
N ILE A 198 -7.27 3.07 -24.79
CA ILE A 198 -6.79 2.62 -23.46
C ILE A 198 -7.27 1.20 -23.15
N ARG A 199 -8.54 0.87 -23.42
CA ARG A 199 -9.08 -0.49 -23.31
C ARG A 199 -8.23 -1.48 -24.10
N ASN A 200 -7.92 -1.19 -25.36
CA ASN A 200 -7.13 -2.05 -26.23
C ASN A 200 -5.70 -2.27 -25.70
N ILE A 201 -5.07 -1.24 -25.13
CA ILE A 201 -3.75 -1.35 -24.51
C ILE A 201 -3.83 -2.22 -23.24
N LEU A 202 -4.75 -1.92 -22.34
CA LEU A 202 -4.90 -2.65 -21.07
C LEU A 202 -5.30 -4.11 -21.27
N SER A 203 -6.07 -4.42 -22.34
CA SER A 203 -6.47 -5.79 -22.68
C SER A 203 -5.31 -6.72 -23.09
N ILE A 204 -4.09 -6.18 -23.25
CA ILE A 204 -2.90 -7.00 -23.47
C ILE A 204 -2.54 -7.80 -22.21
N VAL A 205 -2.80 -7.21 -21.03
CA VAL A 205 -2.34 -7.73 -19.74
C VAL A 205 -3.45 -8.00 -18.72
N CYS A 206 -4.68 -7.57 -18.98
CA CYS A 206 -5.80 -7.72 -18.06
C CYS A 206 -7.06 -8.20 -18.80
N LYS A 207 -7.72 -9.25 -18.27
CA LYS A 207 -8.93 -9.82 -18.86
C LYS A 207 -10.19 -9.03 -18.45
N ASN A 208 -10.26 -8.64 -17.18
CA ASN A 208 -11.46 -8.04 -16.57
C ASN A 208 -11.35 -6.51 -16.52
N LEU A 209 -11.79 -5.84 -17.57
CA LEU A 209 -11.73 -4.38 -17.70
C LEU A 209 -13.11 -3.75 -17.55
N HIS A 210 -13.28 -2.92 -16.54
CA HIS A 210 -14.48 -2.13 -16.25
C HIS A 210 -14.24 -0.68 -16.68
N GLU A 211 -14.98 -0.26 -17.70
CA GLU A 211 -14.89 1.10 -18.22
C GLU A 211 -15.77 2.04 -17.40
N ALA A 212 -15.18 3.06 -16.84
CA ALA A 212 -15.88 4.15 -16.20
C ALA A 212 -16.32 5.19 -17.25
N THR A 213 -17.40 5.89 -17.02
CA THR A 213 -17.94 6.94 -17.92
C THR A 213 -16.97 8.10 -18.13
N SER A 214 -15.97 8.26 -17.25
CA SER A 214 -14.93 9.28 -17.37
C SER A 214 -13.70 8.95 -16.52
N HIS A 215 -12.59 9.62 -16.81
CA HIS A 215 -11.39 9.59 -15.97
C HIS A 215 -11.67 10.06 -14.52
N ARG A 216 -12.64 10.96 -14.32
CA ARG A 216 -13.04 11.45 -12.98
C ARG A 216 -13.64 10.33 -12.14
N VAL A 217 -14.48 9.51 -12.74
CA VAL A 217 -15.09 8.36 -12.04
C VAL A 217 -14.02 7.33 -11.71
N SER A 218 -13.19 6.93 -12.66
CA SER A 218 -12.14 5.92 -12.41
C SER A 218 -11.10 6.38 -11.37
N GLU A 219 -10.78 7.68 -11.34
CA GLU A 219 -9.88 8.28 -10.37
C GLU A 219 -10.38 8.12 -8.92
N MET A 220 -11.69 8.27 -8.71
CA MET A 220 -12.29 8.17 -7.39
C MET A 220 -12.37 6.74 -6.86
N VAL A 221 -12.52 5.74 -7.74
CA VAL A 221 -12.76 4.33 -7.35
C VAL A 221 -11.74 3.85 -6.33
N LYS A 222 -10.44 4.05 -6.59
CA LYS A 222 -9.39 3.54 -5.71
C LYS A 222 -9.41 4.14 -4.31
N SER A 223 -9.63 5.44 -4.21
CA SER A 223 -9.67 6.12 -2.92
C SER A 223 -10.93 5.73 -2.13
N ILE A 224 -12.06 5.58 -2.82
CA ILE A 224 -13.34 5.21 -2.19
C ILE A 224 -13.32 3.75 -1.72
N GLU A 225 -12.86 2.79 -2.53
CA GLU A 225 -12.80 1.39 -2.09
C GLU A 225 -11.93 1.21 -0.83
N ASN A 226 -10.84 1.94 -0.72
CA ASN A 226 -10.01 1.91 0.48
C ASN A 226 -10.68 2.64 1.66
N ALA A 227 -11.46 3.69 1.42
CA ALA A 227 -12.24 4.36 2.46
C ALA A 227 -13.34 3.43 3.04
N TYR A 228 -14.02 2.64 2.20
CA TYR A 228 -14.94 1.58 2.67
C TYR A 228 -14.22 0.60 3.59
N ARG A 229 -13.09 0.08 3.17
CA ARG A 229 -12.29 -0.85 4.00
C ARG A 229 -11.83 -0.21 5.31
N HIS A 230 -11.48 1.08 5.29
CA HIS A 230 -11.13 1.81 6.50
C HIS A 230 -12.28 1.87 7.51
N MET A 231 -13.49 2.16 7.02
CA MET A 231 -14.71 2.17 7.87
C MET A 231 -14.98 0.80 8.48
N GLU A 232 -14.88 -0.28 7.71
CA GLU A 232 -15.13 -1.65 8.18
C GLU A 232 -14.14 -2.07 9.26
N ILE A 233 -12.84 -1.80 9.06
CA ILE A 233 -11.79 -2.08 10.07
C ILE A 233 -12.02 -1.26 11.34
N THR A 234 -12.36 0.01 11.19
CA THR A 234 -12.59 0.91 12.32
C THR A 234 -13.85 0.52 13.10
N LEU A 235 -14.92 0.11 12.39
CA LEU A 235 -16.14 -0.40 13.02
C LEU A 235 -15.85 -1.66 13.86
N ALA A 236 -15.02 -2.58 13.36
CA ALA A 236 -14.61 -3.76 14.12
C ALA A 236 -13.93 -3.36 15.45
N ASN A 237 -13.05 -2.36 15.43
CA ASN A 237 -12.43 -1.81 16.62
C ASN A 237 -13.46 -1.18 17.57
N GLN A 238 -14.37 -0.34 17.08
CA GLN A 238 -15.40 0.32 17.88
C GLN A 238 -16.32 -0.70 18.56
N LEU A 239 -16.75 -1.73 17.83
CA LEU A 239 -17.60 -2.79 18.40
C LEU A 239 -16.91 -3.52 19.55
N SER A 240 -15.61 -3.81 19.43
CA SER A 240 -14.86 -4.47 20.51
C SER A 240 -14.69 -3.60 21.75
N LEU A 241 -14.70 -2.27 21.59
CA LEU A 241 -14.67 -1.32 22.70
C LEU A 241 -16.04 -1.14 23.35
N ALA A 242 -17.09 -1.14 22.53
CA ALA A 242 -18.48 -0.95 23.00
C ALA A 242 -19.02 -2.18 23.74
N TYR A 243 -18.55 -3.37 23.37
CA TYR A 243 -18.95 -4.64 23.96
C TYR A 243 -17.75 -5.39 24.57
N PRO A 244 -17.11 -4.87 25.62
CA PRO A 244 -15.84 -5.42 26.13
C PRO A 244 -15.99 -6.83 26.71
N ASN A 245 -17.20 -7.22 27.13
CA ASN A 245 -17.49 -8.53 27.71
C ASN A 245 -17.73 -9.62 26.64
N GLU A 246 -17.75 -9.25 25.37
CA GLU A 246 -17.99 -10.19 24.27
C GLU A 246 -16.70 -10.53 23.52
N ASN A 247 -16.65 -11.73 22.93
CA ASN A 247 -15.59 -12.10 21.98
C ASN A 247 -15.94 -11.54 20.59
N MET A 248 -15.56 -10.28 20.34
CA MET A 248 -15.90 -9.61 19.09
C MET A 248 -15.23 -10.24 17.87
N ARG A 249 -14.10 -10.93 18.04
CA ARG A 249 -13.50 -11.72 16.94
C ARG A 249 -14.40 -12.84 16.47
N GLU A 250 -15.04 -13.54 17.39
CA GLU A 250 -15.99 -14.62 17.07
C GLU A 250 -17.25 -14.04 16.40
N VAL A 251 -17.82 -13.00 17.00
CA VAL A 251 -18.99 -12.30 16.44
C VAL A 251 -18.71 -11.88 14.99
N LEU A 252 -17.62 -11.19 14.75
CA LEU A 252 -17.29 -10.68 13.40
C LEU A 252 -16.93 -11.80 12.42
N LYS A 253 -16.33 -12.91 12.89
CA LYS A 253 -16.13 -14.11 12.07
C LYS A 253 -17.47 -14.70 11.60
N LEU A 254 -18.46 -14.79 12.51
CA LEU A 254 -19.80 -15.28 12.19
C LEU A 254 -20.56 -14.30 11.29
N VAL A 255 -20.48 -13.00 11.53
CA VAL A 255 -21.02 -11.96 10.63
C VAL A 255 -20.48 -12.10 9.21
N GLY A 256 -19.18 -12.35 9.07
CA GLY A 256 -18.53 -12.55 7.78
C GLY A 256 -18.86 -13.88 7.07
N THR A 257 -19.66 -14.76 7.65
CA THR A 257 -20.21 -15.93 6.93
C THR A 257 -21.32 -15.55 5.96
N LYS A 258 -21.90 -14.35 6.11
CA LYS A 258 -22.88 -13.84 5.16
C LYS A 258 -22.15 -13.41 3.88
N TRP A 259 -22.62 -13.87 2.74
CA TRP A 259 -21.97 -13.76 1.44
C TRP A 259 -21.60 -12.31 1.01
N ASN A 260 -22.28 -11.31 1.52
CA ASN A 260 -22.09 -9.89 1.17
C ASN A 260 -21.48 -9.04 2.31
N VAL A 261 -20.89 -9.67 3.33
CA VAL A 261 -20.23 -8.97 4.46
C VAL A 261 -18.79 -9.41 4.56
N GLY A 262 -17.87 -8.45 4.59
CA GLY A 262 -16.44 -8.71 4.82
C GLY A 262 -16.15 -9.09 6.27
N THR A 263 -15.10 -9.88 6.49
CA THR A 263 -14.61 -10.21 7.82
C THR A 263 -13.42 -9.35 8.18
N TYR A 264 -13.56 -8.54 9.22
CA TYR A 264 -12.50 -7.73 9.81
C TYR A 264 -12.39 -8.02 11.29
N HIS A 265 -11.19 -7.88 11.83
CA HIS A 265 -10.94 -8.15 13.25
C HIS A 265 -10.42 -6.92 13.96
N PRO A 266 -10.77 -6.72 15.24
CA PRO A 266 -10.20 -5.66 16.06
C PRO A 266 -8.68 -5.78 16.16
N GLY A 267 -8.01 -4.62 16.24
CA GLY A 267 -6.56 -4.55 16.33
C GLY A 267 -6.03 -3.15 16.61
N PHE A 268 -4.76 -2.92 16.26
CA PHE A 268 -4.04 -1.68 16.56
C PHE A 268 -4.42 -0.48 15.70
N GLY A 269 -5.32 -0.65 14.73
CA GLY A 269 -5.66 0.35 13.73
C GLY A 269 -5.01 0.07 12.38
N THR A 270 -5.17 1.00 11.44
CA THR A 270 -4.66 0.84 10.06
C THR A 270 -3.27 1.46 9.90
N GLY A 271 -2.49 0.90 8.98
CA GLY A 271 -1.18 1.41 8.59
C GLY A 271 -0.96 1.33 7.08
N GLY A 272 0.18 1.84 6.63
CA GLY A 272 0.58 1.85 5.23
C GLY A 272 -0.05 2.97 4.41
N TYR A 273 0.29 2.99 3.13
CA TYR A 273 -0.18 4.03 2.21
C TYR A 273 -1.65 3.89 1.81
N CYS A 274 -2.16 2.64 1.73
CA CYS A 274 -3.42 2.40 1.02
C CYS A 274 -4.64 2.88 1.80
N ILE A 275 -4.86 2.36 3.00
CA ILE A 275 -6.11 2.55 3.73
C ILE A 275 -6.19 3.94 4.38
N PRO A 276 -5.28 4.33 5.30
CA PRO A 276 -5.41 5.61 5.99
C PRO A 276 -5.26 6.81 5.06
N LEU A 277 -4.40 6.70 4.04
CA LEU A 277 -4.15 7.80 3.12
C LEU A 277 -5.31 8.03 2.16
N SER A 278 -5.94 6.97 1.65
CA SER A 278 -7.08 7.09 0.72
C SER A 278 -8.26 7.83 1.35
N SER A 279 -8.56 7.55 2.61
CA SER A 279 -9.60 8.27 3.36
C SER A 279 -9.30 9.78 3.46
N GLN A 280 -8.03 10.13 3.67
CA GLN A 280 -7.60 11.53 3.66
C GLN A 280 -7.67 12.16 2.26
N TYR A 281 -7.39 11.40 1.20
CA TYR A 281 -7.55 11.86 -0.18
C TYR A 281 -9.00 12.24 -0.47
N VAL A 282 -9.95 11.39 -0.05
CA VAL A 282 -11.39 11.67 -0.22
C VAL A 282 -11.80 12.95 0.53
N LEU A 283 -11.33 13.14 1.77
CA LEU A 283 -11.65 14.33 2.57
C LEU A 283 -11.02 15.61 2.06
N LYS A 284 -9.85 15.53 1.40
CA LYS A 284 -9.07 16.73 1.02
C LYS A 284 -9.78 17.57 -0.03
N GLU A 285 -10.39 16.94 -1.01
CA GLU A 285 -10.93 17.61 -2.19
C GLU A 285 -12.43 17.93 -2.09
N VAL A 286 -13.12 17.41 -1.06
CA VAL A 286 -14.54 17.74 -0.86
C VAL A 286 -14.71 19.19 -0.42
N LYS A 287 -15.64 19.91 -1.03
CA LYS A 287 -15.94 21.32 -0.70
C LYS A 287 -16.48 21.46 0.73
N ASP A 288 -17.44 20.63 1.08
CA ASP A 288 -18.10 20.61 2.37
C ASP A 288 -17.79 19.32 3.12
N LYS A 289 -16.85 19.39 4.04
CA LYS A 289 -16.43 18.24 4.86
C LYS A 289 -17.49 17.77 5.85
N SER A 290 -18.52 18.59 6.13
CA SER A 290 -19.61 18.21 7.02
C SER A 290 -20.45 17.06 6.45
N LYS A 291 -20.47 16.91 5.13
CA LYS A 291 -21.17 15.82 4.43
C LYS A 291 -20.51 14.45 4.53
N LEU A 292 -19.27 14.37 5.01
CA LEU A 292 -18.50 13.13 5.20
C LEU A 292 -18.25 12.83 6.69
N THR A 293 -19.28 12.96 7.51
CA THR A 293 -19.19 12.76 8.98
C THR A 293 -18.67 11.38 9.32
N LEU A 294 -19.23 10.33 8.70
CA LEU A 294 -18.81 8.94 8.94
C LEU A 294 -17.32 8.73 8.66
N LEU A 295 -16.82 9.25 7.53
CA LEU A 295 -15.40 9.11 7.16
C LEU A 295 -14.48 9.89 8.10
N ARG A 296 -14.91 11.07 8.57
CA ARG A 296 -14.17 11.86 9.54
C ARG A 296 -14.05 11.14 10.89
N GLU A 297 -15.15 10.60 11.39
CA GLU A 297 -15.15 9.83 12.65
C GLU A 297 -14.37 8.51 12.49
N THR A 298 -14.41 7.87 11.32
CA THR A 298 -13.54 6.73 11.01
C THR A 298 -12.08 7.06 11.22
N ILE A 299 -11.58 8.12 10.57
CA ILE A 299 -10.17 8.54 10.69
C ILE A 299 -9.82 8.89 12.14
N LYS A 300 -10.69 9.60 12.83
CA LYS A 300 -10.49 10.01 14.23
C LYS A 300 -10.42 8.77 15.15
N THR A 301 -11.33 7.83 14.99
CA THR A 301 -11.36 6.60 15.80
C THR A 301 -10.15 5.72 15.52
N ASP A 302 -9.80 5.51 14.25
CA ASP A 302 -8.64 4.71 13.86
C ASP A 302 -7.34 5.29 14.43
N ASN A 303 -7.15 6.61 14.35
CA ASN A 303 -5.99 7.29 14.94
C ASN A 303 -5.93 7.20 16.48
N ASN A 304 -7.06 6.92 17.15
CA ASN A 304 -7.13 6.86 18.60
C ASN A 304 -7.05 5.46 19.18
N ILE A 305 -7.30 4.40 18.42
CA ILE A 305 -7.38 3.03 18.96
C ILE A 305 -6.08 2.62 19.65
N ASN A 306 -4.93 2.89 19.05
CA ASN A 306 -3.64 2.57 19.63
C ASN A 306 -3.36 3.34 20.94
N ILE A 307 -3.85 4.57 21.05
CA ILE A 307 -3.77 5.37 22.28
C ILE A 307 -4.68 4.78 23.36
N LEU A 308 -5.88 4.30 23.02
CA LEU A 308 -6.79 3.65 23.97
C LEU A 308 -6.18 2.35 24.49
N ILE A 309 -5.54 1.57 23.64
CA ILE A 309 -4.78 0.38 24.06
C ILE A 309 -3.67 0.76 25.04
N ALA A 310 -2.88 1.78 24.74
CA ALA A 310 -1.82 2.27 25.62
C ALA A 310 -2.36 2.72 26.99
N LYS A 311 -3.47 3.49 26.99
CA LYS A 311 -4.16 3.91 28.23
C LYS A 311 -4.60 2.73 29.08
N SER A 312 -5.15 1.69 28.45
CA SER A 312 -5.57 0.47 29.17
C SER A 312 -4.39 -0.23 29.84
N LEU A 313 -3.25 -0.39 29.14
CA LEU A 313 -2.06 -1.02 29.72
C LEU A 313 -1.50 -0.21 30.90
N ILE A 314 -1.51 1.12 30.80
CA ILE A 314 -1.11 2.01 31.91
C ILE A 314 -2.06 1.84 33.10
N LYS A 315 -3.38 1.84 32.88
CA LYS A 315 -4.40 1.63 33.92
C LYS A 315 -4.23 0.29 34.63
N LYS A 316 -3.80 -0.76 33.93
CA LYS A 316 -3.48 -2.07 34.47
C LYS A 316 -2.15 -2.10 35.25
N GLY A 317 -1.40 -1.00 35.29
CA GLY A 317 -0.18 -0.84 36.10
C GLY A 317 1.09 -1.37 35.47
N TYR A 318 1.11 -1.64 34.15
CA TYR A 318 2.32 -2.08 33.45
C TYR A 318 3.28 -0.92 33.22
N LYS A 319 4.57 -1.12 33.54
CA LYS A 319 5.61 -0.08 33.52
C LYS A 319 6.77 -0.38 32.57
N LYS A 320 6.97 -1.65 32.22
CA LYS A 320 8.05 -2.10 31.32
C LYS A 320 7.45 -2.92 30.18
N ILE A 321 7.26 -2.30 29.03
CA ILE A 321 6.55 -2.91 27.89
C ILE A 321 7.53 -3.26 26.78
N GLY A 322 7.57 -4.55 26.42
CA GLY A 322 8.26 -5.04 25.23
C GLY A 322 7.29 -5.13 24.04
N VAL A 323 7.62 -4.48 22.93
CA VAL A 323 6.80 -4.51 21.71
C VAL A 323 7.49 -5.37 20.67
N LEU A 324 6.75 -6.31 20.07
CA LEU A 324 7.19 -7.14 18.96
C LEU A 324 6.50 -6.69 17.68
N GLY A 325 7.29 -6.10 16.76
CA GLY A 325 6.86 -5.63 15.44
C GLY A 325 6.71 -4.12 15.36
N LEU A 326 7.44 -3.53 14.40
CA LEU A 326 7.36 -2.13 13.99
C LEU A 326 6.53 -1.97 12.73
N SER A 327 6.66 -2.94 11.82
CA SER A 327 5.96 -2.94 10.53
C SER A 327 4.44 -2.94 10.72
N TYR A 328 3.71 -2.34 9.78
CA TYR A 328 2.24 -2.43 9.79
C TYR A 328 1.72 -3.74 9.17
N LYS A 329 2.59 -4.52 8.53
CA LYS A 329 2.25 -5.80 7.88
C LYS A 329 3.36 -6.83 8.13
N GLY A 330 2.97 -8.07 8.42
CA GLY A 330 3.89 -9.17 8.69
C GLY A 330 4.79 -9.50 7.50
N ASN A 331 6.01 -9.93 7.80
CA ASN A 331 7.05 -10.38 6.86
C ASN A 331 7.49 -9.33 5.83
N LEU A 332 7.30 -8.05 6.15
CA LEU A 332 7.71 -6.91 5.32
C LEU A 332 8.42 -5.86 6.16
N LYS A 333 9.38 -5.15 5.56
CA LYS A 333 10.03 -3.97 6.16
C LYS A 333 9.25 -2.71 5.75
N VAL A 334 8.16 -2.39 6.45
CA VAL A 334 7.25 -1.27 6.12
C VAL A 334 6.67 -0.63 7.39
N ASP A 335 7.24 0.48 7.78
CA ASP A 335 6.86 1.27 8.98
C ASP A 335 5.98 2.48 8.66
N ILE A 336 5.67 2.71 7.38
CA ILE A 336 4.89 3.87 6.97
C ILE A 336 3.50 3.88 7.62
N LEU A 337 3.18 4.97 8.32
CA LEU A 337 1.96 5.13 9.08
C LEU A 337 1.67 3.93 10.02
N SER A 338 2.73 3.28 10.54
CA SER A 338 2.56 2.18 11.49
C SER A 338 1.84 2.65 12.76
N PRO A 339 0.74 2.00 13.17
CA PRO A 339 0.00 2.35 14.36
C PRO A 339 0.78 2.11 15.67
N VAL A 340 1.88 1.36 15.60
CA VAL A 340 2.78 1.11 16.73
C VAL A 340 3.55 2.37 17.13
N ILE A 341 3.86 3.24 16.18
CA ILE A 341 4.62 4.48 16.47
C ILE A 341 3.86 5.42 17.41
N PRO A 342 2.60 5.81 17.16
CA PRO A 342 1.84 6.64 18.10
C PRO A 342 1.56 5.92 19.42
N PHE A 343 1.38 4.60 19.43
CA PHE A 343 1.27 3.79 20.64
C PHE A 343 2.51 3.95 21.55
N ILE A 344 3.71 3.75 21.00
CA ILE A 344 4.99 3.91 21.72
C ILE A 344 5.16 5.34 22.20
N LYS A 345 4.91 6.34 21.34
CA LYS A 345 5.02 7.76 21.72
C LYS A 345 4.13 8.11 22.90
N TYR A 346 2.90 7.59 22.91
CA TYR A 346 1.99 7.85 24.02
C TYR A 346 2.47 7.20 25.32
N LEU A 347 2.91 5.94 25.31
CA LEU A 347 3.46 5.25 26.47
C LEU A 347 4.66 6.03 27.07
N LYS A 348 5.60 6.44 26.19
CA LYS A 348 6.75 7.26 26.61
C LYS A 348 6.33 8.59 27.26
N SER A 349 5.32 9.27 26.73
CA SER A 349 4.81 10.53 27.30
C SER A 349 4.19 10.36 28.69
N LYS A 350 3.94 9.10 29.09
CA LYS A 350 3.43 8.71 30.41
C LYS A 350 4.49 8.01 31.26
N SER A 351 5.77 8.21 30.94
CA SER A 351 6.92 7.65 31.67
C SER A 351 6.92 6.11 31.76
N VAL A 352 6.29 5.43 30.81
CA VAL A 352 6.38 3.97 30.68
C VAL A 352 7.66 3.61 29.92
N SER A 353 8.43 2.68 30.44
CA SER A 353 9.61 2.15 29.78
C SER A 353 9.19 1.23 28.64
N VAL A 354 9.55 1.58 27.40
CA VAL A 354 9.19 0.81 26.20
C VAL A 354 10.44 0.44 25.44
N SER A 355 10.54 -0.81 25.02
CA SER A 355 11.52 -1.27 24.03
C SER A 355 10.81 -2.01 22.89
N LEU A 356 11.43 -2.03 21.71
CA LEU A 356 10.84 -2.58 20.49
C LEU A 356 11.81 -3.55 19.82
N PHE A 357 11.29 -4.66 19.34
CA PHE A 357 12.01 -5.56 18.45
C PHE A 357 11.22 -5.81 17.17
N ASP A 358 11.93 -5.75 16.04
CA ASP A 358 11.40 -6.17 14.73
C ASP A 358 12.55 -6.81 13.93
N PRO A 359 12.39 -8.04 13.39
CA PRO A 359 13.49 -8.77 12.75
C PRO A 359 14.00 -8.11 11.45
N TYR A 360 13.22 -7.19 10.86
CA TYR A 360 13.55 -6.51 9.61
C TYR A 360 14.27 -5.17 9.80
N TYR A 361 14.41 -4.69 11.06
CA TYR A 361 15.03 -3.41 11.39
C TYR A 361 16.22 -3.58 12.33
N SER A 362 17.29 -2.86 12.05
CA SER A 362 18.40 -2.74 12.97
C SER A 362 18.03 -1.89 14.20
N SER A 363 18.78 -2.06 15.30
CA SER A 363 18.60 -1.27 16.52
C SER A 363 18.70 0.25 16.25
N LYS A 364 19.58 0.67 15.33
CA LYS A 364 19.72 2.06 14.92
C LYS A 364 18.46 2.58 14.22
N GLU A 365 17.89 1.81 13.29
CA GLU A 365 16.66 2.17 12.59
C GLU A 365 15.48 2.24 13.55
N ILE A 366 15.34 1.28 14.47
CA ILE A 366 14.28 1.29 15.49
C ILE A 366 14.37 2.55 16.35
N ASN A 367 15.56 2.93 16.78
CA ASN A 367 15.73 4.16 17.56
C ASN A 367 15.37 5.41 16.75
N GLN A 368 15.81 5.49 15.48
CA GLN A 368 15.50 6.62 14.60
C GLN A 368 14.00 6.77 14.32
N ILE A 369 13.29 5.65 14.10
CA ILE A 369 11.87 5.65 13.69
C ILE A 369 10.94 5.77 14.90
N ALA A 370 11.16 4.96 15.94
CA ALA A 370 10.26 4.85 17.09
C ALA A 370 10.75 5.60 18.33
N GLY A 371 12.02 6.02 18.37
CA GLY A 371 12.62 6.73 19.48
C GLY A 371 12.79 5.88 20.75
N VAL A 372 12.94 4.55 20.60
CA VAL A 372 13.13 3.59 21.70
C VAL A 372 14.29 2.66 21.41
N ASN A 373 14.82 2.03 22.45
CA ASN A 373 15.88 1.04 22.30
C ASN A 373 15.29 -0.28 21.80
N SER A 374 16.09 -0.99 21.00
CA SER A 374 15.82 -2.37 20.65
C SER A 374 16.27 -3.32 21.78
N PHE A 375 15.74 -4.55 21.75
CA PHE A 375 16.12 -5.62 22.67
C PHE A 375 16.41 -6.91 21.88
N LYS A 376 17.07 -7.88 22.53
CA LYS A 376 17.33 -9.20 21.95
C LYS A 376 16.11 -10.11 22.12
N TYR A 377 15.65 -10.70 21.03
CA TYR A 377 14.52 -11.62 21.03
C TYR A 377 15.02 -13.05 20.78
N PRO A 378 14.61 -14.04 21.61
CA PRO A 378 13.65 -13.92 22.72
C PRO A 378 14.29 -13.63 24.11
N GLU A 379 15.62 -13.53 24.23
CA GLU A 379 16.41 -13.57 25.45
C GLU A 379 15.98 -12.47 26.45
N ASP A 380 15.70 -11.28 25.97
CA ASP A 380 15.39 -10.11 26.80
C ASP A 380 13.91 -9.98 27.19
N LEU A 381 13.05 -10.91 26.79
CA LEU A 381 11.61 -10.85 27.11
C LEU A 381 11.33 -10.87 28.63
N SER A 382 12.23 -11.45 29.42
CA SER A 382 12.17 -11.45 30.89
C SER A 382 12.27 -10.06 31.52
N LYS A 383 12.76 -9.05 30.80
CA LYS A 383 12.88 -7.67 31.28
C LYS A 383 11.52 -6.92 31.36
N PHE A 384 10.48 -7.46 30.73
CA PHE A 384 9.19 -6.78 30.56
C PHE A 384 8.11 -7.40 31.44
N ASP A 385 7.24 -6.55 32.00
CA ASP A 385 6.04 -6.95 32.72
C ASP A 385 4.82 -7.13 31.80
N CYS A 386 4.88 -6.52 30.61
CA CYS A 386 3.91 -6.66 29.54
C CYS A 386 4.59 -6.83 28.19
N ILE A 387 4.06 -7.74 27.36
CA ILE A 387 4.50 -7.92 25.96
C ILE A 387 3.34 -7.64 25.04
N VAL A 388 3.62 -6.86 23.99
CA VAL A 388 2.64 -6.53 22.96
C VAL A 388 3.16 -7.06 21.62
N ILE A 389 2.42 -8.00 21.01
CA ILE A 389 2.71 -8.52 19.68
C ILE A 389 1.82 -7.78 18.69
N SER A 390 2.38 -6.82 17.97
CA SER A 390 1.63 -5.94 17.09
C SER A 390 1.35 -6.54 15.71
N ILE A 391 2.26 -7.43 15.25
CA ILE A 391 2.24 -7.98 13.89
C ILE A 391 2.73 -9.44 13.86
N ASP A 392 2.39 -10.18 12.82
CA ASP A 392 2.62 -11.63 12.67
C ASP A 392 3.85 -11.97 11.82
N HIS A 393 5.04 -11.45 12.18
CA HIS A 393 6.27 -11.93 11.55
C HIS A 393 6.46 -13.43 11.81
N LYS A 394 6.94 -14.16 10.79
CA LYS A 394 7.22 -15.60 10.90
C LYS A 394 8.25 -15.90 11.99
N GLU A 395 9.20 -15.00 12.21
CA GLU A 395 10.24 -15.10 13.23
C GLU A 395 9.66 -15.17 14.65
N PHE A 396 8.51 -14.55 14.90
CA PHE A 396 7.81 -14.64 16.19
C PHE A 396 7.13 -15.99 16.42
N LYS A 397 7.00 -16.82 15.37
CA LYS A 397 6.42 -18.17 15.42
C LYS A 397 7.48 -19.28 15.53
N ILE A 398 8.76 -18.96 15.38
CA ILE A 398 9.85 -19.92 15.45
C ILE A 398 10.23 -20.18 16.92
N ASN A 399 10.54 -21.45 17.27
CA ASN A 399 10.98 -21.87 18.60
C ASN A 399 9.99 -21.58 19.76
N MET A 400 8.69 -21.55 19.48
CA MET A 400 7.64 -21.22 20.45
C MET A 400 7.59 -22.15 21.67
N LYS A 401 8.04 -23.41 21.55
CA LYS A 401 8.03 -24.41 22.67
C LYS A 401 8.80 -23.93 23.91
N ASN A 402 9.78 -23.05 23.75
CA ASN A 402 10.64 -22.57 24.83
C ASN A 402 10.39 -21.11 25.22
N ILE A 403 9.47 -20.40 24.56
CA ILE A 403 9.24 -18.96 24.81
C ILE A 403 8.90 -18.66 26.28
N SER A 404 8.17 -19.56 26.92
CA SER A 404 7.74 -19.42 28.33
C SER A 404 8.92 -19.28 29.31
N LYS A 405 10.10 -19.81 28.97
CA LYS A 405 11.33 -19.68 29.79
C LYS A 405 11.84 -18.25 29.86
N HIS A 406 11.54 -17.46 28.83
CA HIS A 406 11.96 -16.05 28.71
C HIS A 406 10.93 -15.06 29.27
N LEU A 407 9.85 -15.54 29.88
CA LEU A 407 8.74 -14.71 30.36
C LEU A 407 8.66 -14.62 31.90
N SER A 408 9.80 -14.69 32.61
CA SER A 408 9.81 -14.77 34.08
C SER A 408 9.06 -13.61 34.76
N ASN A 409 9.22 -12.38 34.30
CA ASN A 409 8.58 -11.19 34.86
C ASN A 409 7.28 -10.79 34.13
N CYS A 410 6.96 -11.44 33.00
CA CYS A 410 5.79 -11.11 32.22
C CYS A 410 4.50 -11.51 32.97
N ARG A 411 3.55 -10.59 33.02
CA ARG A 411 2.22 -10.78 33.63
C ARG A 411 1.10 -10.65 32.61
N TYR A 412 1.35 -9.98 31.48
CA TYR A 412 0.35 -9.73 30.45
C TYR A 412 0.94 -9.82 29.06
N ILE A 413 0.22 -10.47 28.16
CA ILE A 413 0.55 -10.53 26.74
C ILE A 413 -0.67 -10.07 25.96
N LEU A 414 -0.51 -9.01 25.16
CA LEU A 414 -1.48 -8.59 24.17
C LEU A 414 -1.02 -9.02 22.78
N ASP A 415 -1.72 -9.94 22.19
CA ASP A 415 -1.41 -10.48 20.86
C ASP A 415 -2.42 -9.99 19.84
N ASN A 416 -2.00 -9.09 18.97
CA ASN A 416 -2.87 -8.51 17.94
C ASN A 416 -3.27 -9.52 16.85
N MET A 417 -2.39 -10.48 16.55
CA MET A 417 -2.48 -11.31 15.33
C MET A 417 -2.57 -12.81 15.60
N LYS A 418 -2.84 -13.22 16.85
CA LYS A 418 -2.91 -14.63 17.28
C LYS A 418 -1.60 -15.41 17.06
N VAL A 419 -0.46 -14.71 17.18
CA VAL A 419 0.86 -15.29 16.91
C VAL A 419 1.19 -16.41 17.89
N TRP A 420 0.84 -16.22 19.17
CA TRP A 420 1.12 -17.15 20.26
C TRP A 420 -0.13 -17.89 20.78
N GLU A 421 -1.24 -17.93 20.03
CA GLU A 421 -2.51 -18.57 20.42
C GLU A 421 -2.34 -20.04 20.88
N LYS A 422 -1.38 -20.77 20.29
CA LYS A 422 -1.13 -22.19 20.60
C LYS A 422 -0.20 -22.42 21.79
N ILE A 423 0.32 -21.37 22.41
CA ILE A 423 1.23 -21.49 23.55
C ILE A 423 0.44 -21.60 24.83
N LYS A 424 0.81 -22.57 25.68
CA LYS A 424 0.31 -22.66 27.04
C LYS A 424 1.18 -21.80 27.96
N PHE A 425 0.58 -20.77 28.55
CA PHE A 425 1.26 -19.88 29.49
C PHE A 425 1.02 -20.29 30.93
N PRO A 426 1.97 -20.02 31.85
CA PRO A 426 1.75 -20.17 33.29
C PRO A 426 0.56 -19.31 33.77
N LYS A 427 -0.13 -19.75 34.82
CA LYS A 427 -1.34 -19.06 35.40
C LYS A 427 -1.11 -17.58 35.74
N ARG A 428 0.13 -17.16 36.04
CA ARG A 428 0.48 -15.77 36.34
C ARG A 428 0.43 -14.85 35.13
N ILE A 429 0.44 -15.39 33.90
CA ILE A 429 0.42 -14.63 32.66
C ILE A 429 -1.00 -14.60 32.10
N THR A 430 -1.55 -13.41 32.00
CA THR A 430 -2.80 -13.19 31.25
C THR A 430 -2.47 -12.99 29.79
N TYR A 431 -2.90 -13.93 28.94
CA TYR A 431 -2.80 -13.82 27.49
C TYR A 431 -4.13 -13.36 26.90
N LYS A 432 -4.09 -12.31 26.09
CA LYS A 432 -5.27 -11.76 25.40
C LYS A 432 -4.97 -11.51 23.93
N ILE A 433 -5.94 -11.80 23.10
CA ILE A 433 -5.92 -11.47 21.68
C ILE A 433 -6.79 -10.23 21.48
N SER A 434 -6.36 -9.32 20.61
CA SER A 434 -7.14 -8.11 20.29
C SER A 434 -8.56 -8.46 19.82
N GLY A 435 -9.57 -7.88 20.45
CA GLY A 435 -11.00 -8.14 20.17
C GLY A 435 -11.62 -9.30 20.92
N GLU A 436 -10.89 -10.01 21.76
CA GLU A 436 -11.49 -10.99 22.70
C GLU A 436 -12.07 -10.29 23.94
N LYS A 437 -12.84 -11.04 24.71
CA LYS A 437 -13.43 -10.55 25.97
C LYS A 437 -12.37 -9.91 26.88
N ASN A 438 -12.61 -8.67 27.30
CA ASN A 438 -11.75 -7.89 28.21
C ASN A 438 -10.27 -7.83 27.75
N TRP A 439 -10.03 -7.59 26.46
CA TRP A 439 -8.67 -7.52 25.90
C TRP A 439 -7.97 -6.20 26.18
N ILE A 440 -8.73 -5.11 26.41
CA ILE A 440 -8.21 -3.80 26.85
C ILE A 440 -8.97 -3.26 28.05
#